data_f5171f1b841870651b96f87f85da9de2
#
_entry.id   f5171f1b841870651b96f87f85da9de2
#
_cell.length_a   1.000
_cell.length_b   1.000
_cell.length_c   1.000
_cell.angle_alpha   90.00
_cell.angle_beta   90.00
_cell.angle_gamma   90.00
#
_symmetry.space_group_name_H-M   'P 1'
#
loop_
_entity.id
_entity.type
_entity.pdbx_description
1 polymer ?
#
loop_
_entity_poly.entity_id
_entity_poly.type
_entity_poly.pdbx_seq_one_letter_code
_entity_poly.pdbx_strand_id
1 'polypeptide(L)'
;MKVFLYFVGKPRDAMLNGFAAEFVKRTTRFAPCEMREIHPDRFDLWAKHPTARKIFLDPAGQPLDSAAFSQIFARHEQIGRDLVFLVGGHDGLTTDQRTRADQLLSLSPMTFPHELARAILAEQIYRSFTMLRNHPYPR
;
A
#
# COMPACT_ATOMS: atom_id res chain seq x y z
N MET A 1 14.89 3.27 1.45
CA MET A 1 13.60 2.54 1.32
C MET A 1 12.71 3.27 0.32
N LYS A 2 12.21 2.54 -0.65
CA LYS A 2 11.20 3.02 -1.59
C LYS A 2 9.88 2.33 -1.32
N VAL A 3 8.78 2.99 -1.62
CA VAL A 3 7.43 2.47 -1.39
C VAL A 3 6.67 2.41 -2.72
N PHE A 4 6.14 1.24 -3.02
CA PHE A 4 5.36 1.02 -4.24
C PHE A 4 3.94 0.60 -3.85
N LEU A 5 2.95 1.32 -4.37
CA LEU A 5 1.55 0.97 -4.23
C LEU A 5 1.02 0.53 -5.58
N TYR A 6 0.91 -0.77 -5.77
CA TYR A 6 0.36 -1.34 -6.99
C TYR A 6 -1.11 -1.69 -6.82
N PHE A 7 -1.86 -1.59 -7.90
CA PHE A 7 -3.26 -1.97 -7.89
C PHE A 7 -3.65 -2.62 -9.22
N VAL A 8 -4.68 -3.44 -9.16
CA VAL A 8 -5.25 -4.13 -10.31
C VAL A 8 -6.57 -3.47 -10.65
N GLY A 9 -6.83 -3.29 -11.94
CA GLY A 9 -8.07 -2.73 -12.43
C GLY A 9 -7.94 -1.26 -12.83
N LYS A 10 -8.59 -0.94 -13.95
CA LYS A 10 -8.54 0.41 -14.52
C LYS A 10 -9.15 1.44 -13.55
N PRO A 11 -8.49 2.57 -13.29
CA PRO A 11 -9.08 3.63 -12.47
C PRO A 11 -10.35 4.18 -13.11
N ARG A 12 -11.42 4.32 -12.31
CA ARG A 12 -12.71 4.82 -12.77
C ARG A 12 -13.22 6.01 -11.99
N ASP A 13 -12.99 6.03 -10.67
CA ASP A 13 -13.46 7.09 -9.79
C ASP A 13 -12.39 8.18 -9.70
N ALA A 14 -12.63 9.32 -10.37
CA ALA A 14 -11.67 10.41 -10.42
C ALA A 14 -11.39 11.01 -9.04
N MET A 15 -12.39 11.08 -8.16
CA MET A 15 -12.21 11.64 -6.81
C MET A 15 -11.33 10.74 -5.95
N LEU A 16 -11.63 9.46 -5.91
CA LEU A 16 -10.85 8.52 -5.10
C LEU A 16 -9.42 8.36 -5.62
N ASN A 17 -9.24 8.27 -6.92
CA ASN A 17 -7.90 8.16 -7.49
C ASN A 17 -7.10 9.46 -7.35
N GLY A 18 -7.77 10.61 -7.45
CA GLY A 18 -7.13 11.91 -7.19
C GLY A 18 -6.71 12.05 -5.74
N PHE A 19 -7.54 11.61 -4.80
CA PHE A 19 -7.19 11.59 -3.37
C PHE A 19 -5.96 10.71 -3.13
N ALA A 20 -5.97 9.50 -3.66
CA ALA A 20 -4.83 8.58 -3.51
C ALA A 20 -3.55 9.19 -4.09
N ALA A 21 -3.61 9.75 -5.30
CA ALA A 21 -2.47 10.36 -5.96
C ALA A 21 -1.90 11.54 -5.16
N GLU A 22 -2.76 12.34 -4.54
CA GLU A 22 -2.33 13.45 -3.70
C GLU A 22 -1.50 12.97 -2.51
N PHE A 23 -1.95 11.92 -1.82
CA PHE A 23 -1.22 11.40 -0.66
C PHE A 23 0.06 10.67 -1.07
N VAL A 24 0.08 9.99 -2.20
CA VAL A 24 1.32 9.43 -2.76
C VAL A 24 2.32 10.56 -3.03
N LYS A 25 1.88 11.65 -3.63
CA LYS A 25 2.72 12.81 -3.90
C LYS A 25 3.28 13.42 -2.62
N ARG A 26 2.44 13.59 -1.59
CA ARG A 26 2.89 14.12 -0.30
C ARG A 26 3.93 13.21 0.35
N THR A 27 3.77 11.90 0.21
CA THR A 27 4.71 10.92 0.76
C THR A 27 6.10 11.06 0.16
N THR A 28 6.23 11.54 -1.07
CA THR A 28 7.54 11.69 -1.72
C THR A 28 8.48 12.65 -1.00
N ARG A 29 7.96 13.49 -0.10
CA ARG A 29 8.81 14.33 0.75
C ARG A 29 9.64 13.51 1.75
N PHE A 30 9.18 12.31 2.09
CA PHE A 30 9.79 11.46 3.09
C PHE A 30 10.56 10.29 2.49
N ALA A 31 10.03 9.70 1.42
CA ALA A 31 10.63 8.57 0.74
C ALA A 31 10.11 8.51 -0.70
N PRO A 32 10.89 7.98 -1.65
CA PRO A 32 10.35 7.72 -2.99
C PRO A 32 9.11 6.84 -2.88
N CYS A 33 8.03 7.27 -3.50
CA CYS A 33 6.74 6.59 -3.44
C CYS A 33 6.04 6.73 -4.78
N GLU A 34 5.55 5.62 -5.32
CA GLU A 34 4.77 5.65 -6.55
C GLU A 34 3.55 4.76 -6.45
N MET A 35 2.51 5.13 -7.18
CA MET A 35 1.29 4.35 -7.31
C MET A 35 1.09 4.04 -8.79
N ARG A 36 0.78 2.76 -9.10
CA ARG A 36 0.69 2.34 -10.48
C ARG A 36 -0.26 1.17 -10.65
N GLU A 37 -1.05 1.21 -11.71
CA GLU A 37 -1.83 0.06 -12.14
C GLU A 37 -0.90 -1.02 -12.70
N ILE A 38 -1.14 -2.27 -12.33
CA ILE A 38 -0.44 -3.42 -12.89
C ILE A 38 -1.43 -4.41 -13.50
N HIS A 39 -0.94 -5.15 -14.48
CA HIS A 39 -1.67 -6.26 -15.09
C HIS A 39 -0.96 -7.55 -14.69
N PRO A 40 -1.54 -8.37 -13.78
CA PRO A 40 -0.82 -9.51 -13.19
C PRO A 40 -0.28 -10.52 -14.20
N ASP A 41 -0.91 -10.64 -15.36
CA ASP A 41 -0.49 -11.54 -16.44
C ASP A 41 0.70 -11.00 -17.25
N ARG A 42 1.07 -9.73 -17.06
CA ARG A 42 2.13 -9.05 -17.81
C ARG A 42 3.18 -8.39 -16.92
N PHE A 43 2.94 -8.37 -15.61
CA PHE A 43 3.84 -7.72 -14.66
C PHE A 43 4.09 -8.64 -13.48
N ASP A 44 5.33 -9.14 -13.39
CA ASP A 44 5.75 -10.00 -12.29
C ASP A 44 6.39 -9.12 -11.21
N LEU A 45 5.62 -8.78 -10.18
CA LEU A 45 6.13 -7.91 -9.12
C LEU A 45 7.21 -8.59 -8.27
N TRP A 46 7.22 -9.91 -8.20
CA TRP A 46 8.29 -10.63 -7.48
C TRP A 46 9.61 -10.58 -8.23
N ALA A 47 9.58 -10.68 -9.54
CA ALA A 47 10.78 -10.53 -10.38
C ALA A 47 11.28 -9.09 -10.37
N LYS A 48 10.36 -8.12 -10.40
CA LYS A 48 10.69 -6.69 -10.37
C LYS A 48 11.26 -6.26 -9.02
N HIS A 49 10.74 -6.83 -7.94
CA HIS A 49 11.10 -6.46 -6.56
C HIS A 49 11.50 -7.69 -5.75
N PRO A 50 12.60 -8.36 -6.11
CA PRO A 50 12.94 -9.65 -5.50
C PRO A 50 13.23 -9.58 -4.00
N THR A 51 13.68 -8.43 -3.50
CA THR A 51 14.06 -8.28 -2.08
C THR A 51 13.11 -7.42 -1.29
N ALA A 52 12.14 -6.77 -1.94
CA ALA A 52 11.16 -5.94 -1.23
C ALA A 52 10.20 -6.81 -0.43
N ARG A 53 9.71 -6.25 0.69
CA ARG A 53 8.65 -6.89 1.45
C ARG A 53 7.31 -6.63 0.75
N LYS A 54 6.55 -7.68 0.49
CA LYS A 54 5.27 -7.62 -0.23
C LYS A 54 4.12 -7.73 0.78
N ILE A 55 3.39 -6.63 0.95
CA ILE A 55 2.26 -6.53 1.87
C ILE A 55 1.01 -6.26 1.04
N PHE A 56 0.11 -7.23 1.00
CA PHE A 56 -1.08 -7.17 0.14
C PHE A 56 -2.33 -6.98 0.98
N LEU A 57 -3.26 -6.16 0.51
CA LEU A 57 -4.51 -5.91 1.22
C LEU A 57 -5.49 -7.07 1.05
N ASP A 58 -6.02 -7.54 2.16
CA ASP A 58 -7.05 -8.57 2.19
C ASP A 58 -7.89 -8.37 3.46
N PRO A 59 -9.23 -8.34 3.38
CA PRO A 59 -10.06 -8.18 4.58
C PRO A 59 -9.84 -9.27 5.64
N ALA A 60 -9.38 -10.44 5.22
CA ALA A 60 -9.07 -11.56 6.13
C ALA A 60 -7.62 -11.53 6.64
N GLY A 61 -6.84 -10.52 6.27
CA GLY A 61 -5.47 -10.38 6.72
C GLY A 61 -5.34 -9.88 8.16
N GLN A 62 -4.11 -9.59 8.55
CA GLN A 62 -3.82 -9.09 9.89
C GLN A 62 -4.32 -7.65 10.04
N PRO A 63 -5.22 -7.36 10.99
CA PRO A 63 -5.62 -5.99 11.28
C PRO A 63 -4.52 -5.28 12.06
N LEU A 64 -4.19 -4.05 11.65
CA LEU A 64 -3.24 -3.20 12.35
C LEU A 64 -3.87 -1.82 12.54
N ASP A 65 -3.61 -1.20 13.68
CA ASP A 65 -3.92 0.21 13.84
C ASP A 65 -2.83 1.07 13.17
N SER A 66 -3.06 2.37 13.09
CA SER A 66 -2.13 3.28 12.41
C SER A 66 -0.76 3.30 13.07
N ALA A 67 -0.69 3.18 14.39
CA ALA A 67 0.58 3.14 15.11
C ALA A 67 1.39 1.90 14.75
N ALA A 68 0.75 0.73 14.76
CA ALA A 68 1.40 -0.52 14.38
C ALA A 68 1.81 -0.52 12.91
N PHE A 69 0.96 0.04 12.03
CA PHE A 69 1.27 0.17 10.62
C PHE A 69 2.52 1.04 10.40
N SER A 70 2.63 2.15 11.14
CA SER A 70 3.79 3.04 11.04
C SER A 70 5.11 2.35 11.41
N GLN A 71 5.07 1.36 12.29
CA GLN A 71 6.28 0.64 12.70
C GLN A 71 6.85 -0.22 11.57
N ILE A 72 6.04 -0.62 10.58
CA ILE A 72 6.54 -1.29 9.39
C ILE A 72 7.51 -0.36 8.65
N PHE A 73 7.15 0.90 8.51
CA PHE A 73 7.99 1.90 7.82
C PHE A 73 9.26 2.19 8.62
N ALA A 74 9.14 2.34 9.95
CA ALA A 74 10.30 2.56 10.80
C ALA A 74 11.34 1.45 10.65
N ARG A 75 10.88 0.20 10.71
CA ARG A 75 11.77 -0.98 10.57
C ARG A 75 12.43 -1.01 9.20
N HIS A 76 11.66 -0.80 8.14
CA HIS A 76 12.19 -0.94 6.78
C HIS A 76 13.10 0.22 6.39
N GLU A 77 12.91 1.39 6.95
CA GLU A 77 13.89 2.48 6.83
C GLU A 77 15.24 2.08 7.44
N GLN A 78 15.22 1.47 8.62
CA GLN A 78 16.46 1.06 9.30
C GLN A 78 17.26 0.05 8.49
N ILE A 79 16.59 -0.93 7.89
CA ILE A 79 17.29 -1.99 7.15
C ILE A 79 17.45 -1.67 5.67
N GLY A 80 16.90 -0.54 5.20
CA GLY A 80 17.00 -0.13 3.80
C GLY A 80 16.24 -1.02 2.83
N ARG A 81 15.16 -1.66 3.28
CA ARG A 81 14.38 -2.59 2.47
C ARG A 81 13.14 -1.89 1.89
N ASP A 82 12.90 -2.07 0.60
CA ASP A 82 11.73 -1.51 -0.07
C ASP A 82 10.44 -2.21 0.34
N LEU A 83 9.33 -1.49 0.24
CA LEU A 83 7.99 -1.99 0.52
C LEU A 83 7.16 -1.99 -0.76
N VAL A 84 6.48 -3.09 -1.02
CA VAL A 84 5.52 -3.22 -2.12
C VAL A 84 4.16 -3.56 -1.53
N PHE A 85 3.18 -2.68 -1.79
CA PHE A 85 1.78 -2.91 -1.45
C PHE A 85 1.01 -3.28 -2.70
N LEU A 86 0.03 -4.17 -2.57
CA LEU A 86 -0.88 -4.51 -3.65
C LEU A 86 -2.31 -4.44 -3.17
N VAL A 87 -3.13 -3.72 -3.92
CA VAL A 87 -4.59 -3.68 -3.75
C VAL A 87 -5.20 -4.44 -4.91
N GLY A 88 -5.93 -5.51 -4.62
CA GLY A 88 -6.59 -6.30 -5.64
C GLY A 88 -7.68 -5.50 -6.36
N GLY A 89 -8.11 -6.02 -7.50
CA GLY A 89 -9.19 -5.42 -8.27
C GLY A 89 -10.56 -5.84 -7.77
N HIS A 90 -11.55 -5.79 -8.65
CA HIS A 90 -12.94 -6.09 -8.33
C HIS A 90 -13.12 -7.45 -7.63
N ASP A 91 -12.36 -8.46 -8.04
CA ASP A 91 -12.45 -9.82 -7.48
C ASP A 91 -11.49 -10.06 -6.32
N GLY A 92 -10.81 -9.03 -5.83
CA GLY A 92 -9.82 -9.14 -4.78
C GLY A 92 -8.52 -9.77 -5.27
N LEU A 93 -7.73 -10.30 -4.33
CA LEU A 93 -6.48 -10.97 -4.64
C LEU A 93 -6.73 -12.37 -5.17
N THR A 94 -5.86 -12.84 -6.07
CA THR A 94 -5.87 -14.24 -6.50
C THR A 94 -5.31 -15.12 -5.38
N THR A 95 -5.57 -16.43 -5.47
CA THR A 95 -4.99 -17.40 -4.53
C THR A 95 -3.46 -17.36 -4.56
N ASP A 96 -2.87 -17.25 -5.75
CA ASP A 96 -1.42 -17.16 -5.91
C ASP A 96 -0.87 -15.91 -5.22
N GLN A 97 -1.51 -14.76 -5.40
CA GLN A 97 -1.09 -13.52 -4.75
C GLN A 97 -1.14 -13.65 -3.23
N ARG A 98 -2.21 -14.22 -2.68
CA ARG A 98 -2.32 -14.43 -1.23
C ARG A 98 -1.23 -15.34 -0.70
N THR A 99 -0.97 -16.43 -1.40
CA THR A 99 0.01 -17.43 -0.96
C THR A 99 1.44 -16.86 -0.98
N ARG A 100 1.75 -16.03 -1.96
CA ARG A 100 3.11 -15.52 -2.16
C ARG A 100 3.38 -14.20 -1.46
N ALA A 101 2.36 -13.55 -0.89
CA ALA A 101 2.56 -12.33 -0.12
C ALA A 101 3.39 -12.61 1.15
N ASP A 102 4.26 -11.67 1.52
CA ASP A 102 4.97 -11.76 2.80
C ASP A 102 4.02 -11.52 3.97
N GLN A 103 3.00 -10.69 3.74
CA GLN A 103 2.00 -10.37 4.75
C GLN A 103 0.69 -9.99 4.07
N LEU A 104 -0.43 -10.42 4.63
CA LEU A 104 -1.75 -9.93 4.26
C LEU A 104 -2.19 -8.93 5.32
N LEU A 105 -2.57 -7.74 4.90
CA LEU A 105 -2.96 -6.64 5.77
C LEU A 105 -4.44 -6.34 5.60
N SER A 106 -5.18 -6.32 6.70
CA SER A 106 -6.59 -5.91 6.71
C SER A 106 -6.69 -4.45 7.15
N LEU A 107 -7.30 -3.61 6.31
CA LEU A 107 -7.69 -2.26 6.71
C LEU A 107 -8.87 -2.30 7.68
N SER A 108 -9.74 -3.28 7.51
CA SER A 108 -10.95 -3.48 8.30
C SER A 108 -11.54 -4.85 7.96
N PRO A 109 -12.26 -5.51 8.87
CA PRO A 109 -13.06 -6.67 8.50
C PRO A 109 -14.17 -6.34 7.50
N MET A 110 -14.56 -5.07 7.42
CA MET A 110 -15.54 -4.61 6.43
C MET A 110 -14.92 -4.61 5.04
N THR A 111 -15.73 -4.91 4.04
CA THR A 111 -15.30 -4.85 2.65
C THR A 111 -15.47 -3.42 2.13
N PHE A 112 -14.43 -2.90 1.49
CA PHE A 112 -14.47 -1.59 0.83
C PHE A 112 -14.38 -1.78 -0.68
N PRO A 113 -14.97 -0.86 -1.47
CA PRO A 113 -14.64 -0.79 -2.89
C PRO A 113 -13.12 -0.68 -3.06
N HIS A 114 -12.57 -1.37 -4.06
CA HIS A 114 -11.11 -1.43 -4.23
C HIS A 114 -10.46 -0.05 -4.44
N GLU A 115 -11.15 0.88 -5.11
CA GLU A 115 -10.62 2.24 -5.29
C GLU A 115 -10.61 3.03 -3.98
N LEU A 116 -11.61 2.82 -3.10
CA LEU A 116 -11.62 3.42 -1.77
C LEU A 116 -10.52 2.82 -0.90
N ALA A 117 -10.33 1.51 -0.93
CA ALA A 117 -9.25 0.85 -0.19
C ALA A 117 -7.88 1.40 -0.61
N ARG A 118 -7.68 1.62 -1.89
CA ARG A 118 -6.46 2.26 -2.42
C ARG A 118 -6.24 3.65 -1.83
N ALA A 119 -7.28 4.46 -1.77
CA ALA A 119 -7.21 5.81 -1.22
C ALA A 119 -6.90 5.78 0.28
N ILE A 120 -7.54 4.89 1.03
CA ILE A 120 -7.28 4.71 2.46
C ILE A 120 -5.83 4.29 2.69
N LEU A 121 -5.33 3.34 1.91
CA LEU A 121 -3.95 2.87 2.04
C LEU A 121 -2.95 4.00 1.76
N ALA A 122 -3.17 4.76 0.70
CA ALA A 122 -2.30 5.88 0.36
C ALA A 122 -2.23 6.91 1.49
N GLU A 123 -3.37 7.22 2.12
CA GLU A 123 -3.42 8.14 3.25
C GLU A 123 -2.68 7.55 4.46
N GLN A 124 -2.85 6.28 4.76
CA GLN A 124 -2.18 5.63 5.88
C GLN A 124 -0.67 5.52 5.68
N ILE A 125 -0.20 5.34 4.45
CA ILE A 125 1.23 5.39 4.14
C ILE A 125 1.79 6.77 4.48
N TYR A 126 1.13 7.83 4.01
CA TYR A 126 1.54 9.20 4.33
C TYR A 126 1.50 9.46 5.84
N ARG A 127 0.41 9.07 6.49
CA ARG A 127 0.23 9.21 7.94
C ARG A 127 1.36 8.56 8.71
N SER A 128 1.81 7.38 8.27
CA SER A 128 2.91 6.65 8.91
C SER A 128 4.20 7.48 8.94
N PHE A 129 4.56 8.08 7.82
CA PHE A 129 5.75 8.93 7.77
C PHE A 129 5.60 10.19 8.62
N THR A 130 4.42 10.80 8.63
CA THR A 130 4.19 11.98 9.48
C THR A 130 4.31 11.64 10.96
N MET A 131 3.83 10.49 11.38
CA MET A 131 3.98 10.02 12.76
C MET A 131 5.45 9.81 13.12
N LEU A 132 6.23 9.22 12.22
CA LEU A 132 7.65 8.96 12.46
C LEU A 132 8.50 10.23 12.47
N ARG A 133 8.04 11.31 11.86
CA ARG A 133 8.76 12.59 11.76
C ARG A 133 8.22 13.68 12.68
N ASN A 134 7.29 13.36 13.55
CA ASN A 134 6.60 14.34 14.41
C ASN A 134 5.96 15.49 13.61
N HIS A 135 5.50 15.21 12.42
CA HIS A 135 4.81 16.18 11.58
C HIS A 135 3.40 16.45 12.15
N PRO A 136 2.86 17.70 12.06
CA PRO A 136 1.55 18.02 12.65
C PRO A 136 0.35 17.32 12.02
N TYR A 137 0.45 16.80 10.81
CA TYR A 137 -0.58 15.93 10.28
C TYR A 137 -0.70 14.69 11.20
N PRO A 138 -1.87 14.19 11.51
CA PRO A 138 -3.17 14.35 10.89
C PRO A 138 -4.15 15.27 11.62
N ARG A 139 -3.74 16.22 12.28
CA ARG A 139 -4.67 17.09 13.00
C ARG A 139 -5.57 17.94 12.17
#